data_fbde57554cf8b04b5a39e3b54e833d9e
#
_entry.id   fbde57554cf8b04b5a39e3b54e833d9e
#
_cell.length_a   1.000
_cell.length_b   1.000
_cell.length_c   1.000
_cell.angle_alpha   90.00
_cell.angle_beta   90.00
_cell.angle_gamma   90.00
#
_symmetry.space_group_name_H-M   'P 1'
#
loop_
_entity.id
_entity.type
_entity.pdbx_description
1 polymer ?
#
loop_
_entity_poly.entity_id
_entity_poly.type
_entity_poly.pdbx_seq_one_letter_code
_entity_poly.pdbx_strand_id
1 'polypeptide(L)'
;INSYMSSDNSETQNFDDISEMDLVLNTVGISTKELTFWEKILFLVRLIPLCEANYNLMELGGNGIGKTKTYSMFSPECEIVQEMLVTEIIYNKSSNEKGLLATKDVIVFDEVNKIKIDSNNEKIIPQLLNFMADGQTTSPRRLDSRTSLVF
;
A
#
# COMPACT_ATOMS: atom_id res chain seq x y z
N ILE A 1 13.05 -1.30 -59.51
CA ILE A 1 13.16 -0.21 -58.55
C ILE A 1 11.86 -0.22 -57.79
N ASN A 2 11.76 -0.98 -56.69
CA ASN A 2 10.60 -1.12 -55.85
C ASN A 2 10.96 -0.68 -54.41
N SER A 3 10.44 0.40 -54.05
CA SER A 3 9.56 0.73 -52.92
C SER A 3 9.61 -0.20 -51.69
N TYR A 4 10.33 0.21 -50.70
CA TYR A 4 10.08 -0.18 -49.31
C TYR A 4 9.02 0.79 -48.76
N MET A 5 7.79 0.33 -48.66
CA MET A 5 6.81 0.87 -47.74
C MET A 5 6.72 -0.07 -46.55
N SER A 6 7.42 0.23 -45.50
CA SER A 6 7.16 -0.32 -44.18
C SER A 6 5.87 0.32 -43.67
N SER A 7 4.82 -0.48 -43.60
CA SER A 7 3.60 -0.14 -42.89
C SER A 7 3.92 -0.05 -41.39
N ASP A 8 4.12 1.15 -40.92
CA ASP A 8 4.09 1.49 -39.52
C ASP A 8 2.64 1.41 -39.06
N ASN A 9 2.21 0.22 -38.66
CA ASN A 9 1.00 0.02 -37.91
C ASN A 9 1.28 0.45 -36.45
N SER A 10 1.40 1.73 -36.23
CA SER A 10 1.16 2.32 -34.93
C SER A 10 -0.34 2.14 -34.64
N GLU A 11 -0.70 1.07 -33.95
CA GLU A 11 -1.99 0.93 -33.30
C GLU A 11 -2.14 2.09 -32.33
N THR A 12 -2.74 3.19 -32.80
CA THR A 12 -3.35 4.20 -31.95
C THR A 12 -4.48 3.49 -31.22
N GLN A 13 -4.23 3.00 -30.01
CA GLN A 13 -5.29 2.52 -29.11
C GLN A 13 -6.31 3.65 -29.01
N ASN A 14 -7.52 3.41 -29.50
CA ASN A 14 -8.64 4.32 -29.32
C ASN A 14 -8.90 4.39 -27.80
N PHE A 15 -8.82 5.58 -27.24
CA PHE A 15 -9.09 5.85 -25.83
C PHE A 15 -10.52 5.43 -25.44
N ASP A 16 -11.42 5.33 -26.37
CA ASP A 16 -12.83 4.96 -26.18
C ASP A 16 -13.03 3.47 -25.82
N ASP A 17 -12.02 2.61 -26.02
CA ASP A 17 -12.08 1.16 -25.71
C ASP A 17 -11.43 0.80 -24.36
N ILE A 18 -10.82 1.75 -23.65
CA ILE A 18 -10.17 1.51 -22.38
C ILE A 18 -11.20 1.59 -21.25
N SER A 19 -11.42 0.48 -20.54
CA SER A 19 -12.30 0.51 -19.37
C SER A 19 -11.73 1.41 -18.27
N GLU A 20 -12.61 1.99 -17.43
CA GLU A 20 -12.19 2.83 -16.29
C GLU A 20 -11.22 2.08 -15.37
N MET A 21 -11.41 0.77 -15.19
CA MET A 21 -10.48 -0.08 -14.43
C MET A 21 -9.09 -0.11 -15.07
N ASP A 22 -9.03 -0.26 -16.39
CA ASP A 22 -7.75 -0.29 -17.11
C ASP A 22 -7.04 1.05 -17.02
N LEU A 23 -7.78 2.15 -17.09
CA LEU A 23 -7.22 3.47 -16.94
C LEU A 23 -6.58 3.66 -15.57
N VAL A 24 -7.28 3.33 -14.49
CA VAL A 24 -6.76 3.43 -13.12
C VAL A 24 -5.51 2.55 -12.94
N LEU A 25 -5.57 1.29 -13.36
CA LEU A 25 -4.45 0.35 -13.20
C LEU A 25 -3.23 0.75 -14.03
N ASN A 26 -3.43 1.22 -15.26
CA ASN A 26 -2.34 1.71 -16.09
C ASN A 26 -1.70 2.98 -15.50
N THR A 27 -2.47 3.86 -14.86
CA THR A 27 -1.95 5.06 -14.19
C THR A 27 -0.98 4.70 -13.07
N VAL A 28 -1.23 3.59 -12.36
CA VAL A 28 -0.32 3.10 -11.32
C VAL A 28 0.71 2.10 -11.85
N GLY A 29 0.95 2.08 -13.15
CA GLY A 29 2.00 1.31 -13.80
C GLY A 29 1.73 -0.20 -13.93
N ILE A 30 0.47 -0.62 -13.78
CA ILE A 30 0.04 -2.02 -13.93
C ILE A 30 -0.50 -2.21 -15.35
N SER A 31 0.20 -3.02 -16.17
CA SER A 31 -0.28 -3.38 -17.51
C SER A 31 -1.49 -4.30 -17.42
N THR A 32 -2.61 -3.89 -18.02
CA THR A 32 -3.88 -4.63 -17.94
C THR A 32 -4.12 -5.58 -19.11
N LYS A 33 -3.22 -5.60 -20.12
CA LYS A 33 -3.41 -6.34 -21.39
C LYS A 33 -3.65 -7.84 -21.24
N GLU A 34 -2.99 -8.46 -20.26
CA GLU A 34 -3.04 -9.90 -20.02
C GLU A 34 -3.83 -10.27 -18.76
N LEU A 35 -4.38 -9.27 -18.05
CA LEU A 35 -5.10 -9.49 -16.81
C LEU A 35 -6.55 -9.89 -17.07
N THR A 36 -6.99 -10.93 -16.38
CA THR A 36 -8.40 -11.27 -16.29
C THR A 36 -9.18 -10.21 -15.50
N PHE A 37 -10.50 -10.19 -15.64
CA PHE A 37 -11.37 -9.30 -14.88
C PHE A 37 -11.12 -9.40 -13.35
N TRP A 38 -10.99 -10.62 -12.83
CA TRP A 38 -10.78 -10.83 -11.40
C TRP A 38 -9.40 -10.34 -10.91
N GLU A 39 -8.37 -10.51 -11.72
CA GLU A 39 -7.04 -9.98 -11.40
C GLU A 39 -7.07 -8.45 -11.36
N LYS A 40 -7.76 -7.81 -12.29
CA LYS A 40 -7.95 -6.34 -12.26
C LYS A 40 -8.66 -5.90 -10.97
N ILE A 41 -9.71 -6.60 -10.55
CA ILE A 41 -10.40 -6.33 -9.27
C ILE A 41 -9.45 -6.46 -8.09
N LEU A 42 -8.64 -7.52 -8.02
CA LEU A 42 -7.67 -7.72 -6.94
C LEU A 42 -6.63 -6.58 -6.88
N PHE A 43 -6.17 -6.11 -8.03
CA PHE A 43 -5.27 -4.95 -8.08
C PHE A 43 -5.96 -3.65 -7.64
N LEU A 44 -7.23 -3.46 -7.97
CA LEU A 44 -8.00 -2.29 -7.50
C LEU A 44 -8.22 -2.34 -5.99
N VAL A 45 -8.53 -3.51 -5.41
CA VAL A 45 -8.66 -3.69 -3.96
C VAL A 45 -7.37 -3.29 -3.23
N ARG A 46 -6.21 -3.59 -3.81
CA ARG A 46 -4.90 -3.16 -3.28
C ARG A 46 -4.77 -1.64 -3.17
N LEU A 47 -5.46 -0.88 -4.00
CA LEU A 47 -5.40 0.58 -4.00
C LEU A 47 -6.37 1.22 -3.00
N ILE A 48 -7.33 0.49 -2.44
CA ILE A 48 -8.32 1.04 -1.50
C ILE A 48 -7.68 1.71 -0.29
N PRO A 49 -6.63 1.15 0.36
CA PRO A 49 -5.97 1.81 1.50
C PRO A 49 -5.44 3.21 1.21
N LEU A 50 -5.19 3.54 -0.06
CA LEU A 50 -4.73 4.86 -0.50
C LEU A 50 -5.88 5.89 -0.59
N CYS A 51 -7.11 5.41 -0.71
CA CYS A 51 -8.29 6.24 -0.96
C CYS A 51 -9.21 6.32 0.26
N GLU A 52 -9.24 5.25 1.06
CA GLU A 52 -10.16 5.09 2.19
C GLU A 52 -9.40 5.10 3.51
N ALA A 53 -9.86 5.92 4.44
CA ALA A 53 -9.24 6.08 5.75
C ALA A 53 -9.45 4.84 6.63
N ASN A 54 -8.40 4.43 7.35
CA ASN A 54 -8.42 3.27 8.24
C ASN A 54 -8.91 1.97 7.56
N TYR A 55 -8.62 1.84 6.26
CA TYR A 55 -8.89 0.62 5.51
C TYR A 55 -7.70 -0.33 5.64
N ASN A 56 -7.80 -1.27 6.57
CA ASN A 56 -6.70 -2.19 6.86
C ASN A 56 -6.79 -3.42 5.95
N LEU A 57 -5.70 -3.73 5.26
CA LEU A 57 -5.62 -4.80 4.26
C LEU A 57 -4.55 -5.82 4.63
N MET A 58 -4.89 -7.09 4.57
CA MET A 58 -3.92 -8.18 4.63
C MET A 58 -3.85 -8.88 3.28
N GLU A 59 -2.67 -8.86 2.66
CA GLU A 59 -2.44 -9.47 1.35
C GLU A 59 -1.55 -10.71 1.47
N LEU A 60 -2.16 -11.88 1.26
CA LEU A 60 -1.45 -13.15 1.24
C LEU A 60 -1.05 -13.50 -0.21
N GLY A 61 0.23 -13.72 -0.42
CA GLY A 61 0.72 -14.07 -1.76
C GLY A 61 2.21 -14.35 -1.78
N GLY A 62 2.67 -14.95 -2.87
CA GLY A 62 4.08 -15.26 -3.07
C GLY A 62 4.97 -14.02 -3.15
N ASN A 63 6.28 -14.23 -3.05
CA ASN A 63 7.25 -13.16 -3.25
C ASN A 63 7.25 -12.71 -4.72
N GLY A 64 7.49 -11.42 -4.95
CA GLY A 64 7.68 -10.89 -6.29
C GLY A 64 6.41 -10.51 -7.06
N ILE A 65 5.21 -10.62 -6.46
CA ILE A 65 3.95 -10.22 -7.11
C ILE A 65 3.69 -8.70 -7.10
N GLY A 66 4.69 -7.89 -6.73
CA GLY A 66 4.63 -6.44 -6.82
C GLY A 66 3.87 -5.73 -5.68
N LYS A 67 3.61 -6.41 -4.55
CA LYS A 67 2.92 -5.81 -3.40
C LYS A 67 3.56 -4.50 -2.97
N THR A 68 4.78 -4.57 -2.52
CA THR A 68 5.57 -3.43 -2.00
C THR A 68 5.79 -2.36 -3.06
N LYS A 69 6.04 -2.77 -4.31
CA LYS A 69 6.29 -1.84 -5.41
C LYS A 69 5.09 -0.92 -5.68
N THR A 70 3.87 -1.43 -5.60
CA THR A 70 2.67 -0.62 -5.80
C THR A 70 2.63 0.55 -4.82
N TYR A 71 2.84 0.29 -3.53
CA TYR A 71 2.80 1.34 -2.51
C TYR A 71 4.01 2.29 -2.54
N SER A 72 5.18 1.80 -2.96
CA SER A 72 6.38 2.65 -3.09
C SER A 72 6.23 3.78 -4.10
N MET A 73 5.27 3.67 -5.02
CA MET A 73 4.97 4.72 -6.00
C MET A 73 4.22 5.91 -5.39
N PHE A 74 3.64 5.76 -4.21
CA PHE A 74 2.84 6.77 -3.51
C PHE A 74 3.60 7.41 -2.33
N SER A 75 4.92 7.30 -2.29
CA SER A 75 5.75 8.09 -1.37
C SER A 75 5.60 9.60 -1.69
N PRO A 76 5.49 10.49 -0.69
CA PRO A 76 5.79 10.30 0.73
C PRO A 76 4.59 9.90 1.63
N GLU A 77 3.40 9.71 1.09
CA GLU A 77 2.18 9.40 1.87
C GLU A 77 2.19 7.95 2.39
N CYS A 78 2.94 7.06 1.70
CA CYS A 78 3.14 5.67 2.10
C CYS A 78 4.51 5.46 2.75
N GLU A 79 4.54 4.68 3.83
CA GLU A 79 5.78 4.22 4.45
C GLU A 79 5.86 2.70 4.39
N ILE A 80 6.98 2.18 3.89
CA ILE A 80 7.24 0.75 3.81
C ILE A 80 8.18 0.37 4.94
N VAL A 81 7.70 -0.52 5.81
CA VAL A 81 8.38 -0.94 7.02
C VAL A 81 8.82 -2.38 6.87
N GLN A 82 10.13 -2.61 6.90
CA GLN A 82 10.73 -3.96 6.84
C GLN A 82 11.19 -4.45 8.21
N GLU A 83 11.83 -3.57 8.98
CA GLU A 83 12.24 -3.84 10.36
C GLU A 83 11.92 -2.61 11.18
N MET A 84 11.04 -2.72 12.15
CA MET A 84 10.63 -1.55 12.91
C MET A 84 10.56 -1.83 14.40
N LEU A 85 11.03 -0.85 15.17
CA LEU A 85 10.69 -0.70 16.55
C LEU A 85 9.28 -0.09 16.62
N VAL A 86 8.37 -0.80 17.20
CA VAL A 86 6.97 -0.42 17.25
C VAL A 86 6.71 0.91 17.98
N THR A 87 7.65 1.36 18.80
CA THR A 87 7.61 2.69 19.39
C THR A 87 7.61 3.79 18.34
N GLU A 88 8.22 3.57 17.18
CA GLU A 88 8.28 4.53 16.08
C GLU A 88 6.97 4.61 15.30
N ILE A 89 6.18 3.51 15.28
CA ILE A 89 4.87 3.50 14.60
C ILE A 89 3.89 4.42 15.32
N ILE A 90 3.80 4.33 16.65
CA ILE A 90 2.81 5.06 17.44
C ILE A 90 3.37 6.40 17.92
N TYR A 91 4.56 6.38 18.49
CA TYR A 91 5.17 7.56 19.08
C TYR A 91 6.65 7.34 19.40
N ASN A 92 7.50 8.19 18.90
CA ASN A 92 8.93 8.16 19.22
C ASN A 92 9.17 8.87 20.57
N LYS A 93 9.37 8.08 21.63
CA LYS A 93 9.59 8.61 22.98
C LYS A 93 10.90 9.38 23.14
N SER A 94 11.91 9.01 22.34
CA SER A 94 13.25 9.62 22.46
C SER A 94 13.34 10.99 21.81
N SER A 95 12.65 11.20 20.68
CA SER A 95 12.62 12.49 19.97
C SER A 95 11.42 13.37 20.34
N ASN A 96 10.46 12.85 21.10
CA ASN A 96 9.17 13.48 21.38
C ASN A 96 8.36 13.82 20.12
N GLU A 97 8.61 13.07 19.03
CA GLU A 97 7.97 13.25 17.75
C GLU A 97 6.76 12.33 17.58
N LYS A 98 5.86 12.75 16.69
CA LYS A 98 4.72 11.93 16.30
C LYS A 98 5.21 10.69 15.54
N GLY A 99 4.63 9.52 15.84
CA GLY A 99 4.91 8.29 15.11
C GLY A 99 4.32 8.28 13.71
N LEU A 100 4.58 7.21 12.97
CA LEU A 100 4.12 7.04 11.59
C LEU A 100 2.59 7.09 11.47
N LEU A 101 1.85 6.56 12.44
CA LEU A 101 0.38 6.63 12.49
C LEU A 101 -0.18 8.05 12.48
N ALA A 102 0.63 9.06 12.80
CA ALA A 102 0.20 10.45 12.79
C ALA A 102 0.67 11.24 11.57
N THR A 103 1.52 10.65 10.73
CA THR A 103 2.22 11.36 9.66
C THR A 103 2.06 10.72 8.29
N LYS A 104 1.58 9.48 8.23
CA LYS A 104 1.43 8.74 6.97
C LYS A 104 -0.03 8.34 6.74
N ASP A 105 -0.43 8.29 5.48
CA ASP A 105 -1.75 7.82 5.09
C ASP A 105 -1.81 6.29 5.02
N VAL A 106 -0.70 5.67 4.60
CA VAL A 106 -0.59 4.20 4.54
C VAL A 106 0.75 3.74 5.11
N ILE A 107 0.71 2.72 5.96
CA ILE A 107 1.89 2.00 6.45
C ILE A 107 1.83 0.57 5.93
N VAL A 108 2.84 0.17 5.18
CA VAL A 108 2.97 -1.17 4.60
C VAL A 108 4.00 -1.96 5.37
N PHE A 109 3.57 -3.05 5.98
CA PHE A 109 4.45 -4.00 6.65
C PHE A 109 4.94 -5.05 5.64
N ASP A 110 6.14 -4.87 5.14
CA ASP A 110 6.77 -5.83 4.24
C ASP A 110 7.43 -6.93 5.07
N GLU A 111 7.10 -8.18 4.79
CA GLU A 111 7.61 -9.34 5.52
C GLU A 111 7.30 -9.33 7.03
N VAL A 112 6.03 -9.35 7.40
CA VAL A 112 5.52 -9.36 8.80
C VAL A 112 6.23 -10.39 9.69
N ASN A 113 6.68 -11.50 9.13
CA ASN A 113 7.45 -12.54 9.83
C ASN A 113 8.82 -12.08 10.33
N LYS A 114 9.36 -10.98 9.80
CA LYS A 114 10.63 -10.39 10.27
C LYS A 114 10.43 -9.39 11.42
N ILE A 115 9.21 -9.01 11.73
CA ILE A 115 8.92 -8.14 12.87
C ILE A 115 9.25 -8.92 14.14
N LYS A 116 10.34 -8.55 14.79
CA LYS A 116 10.75 -9.16 16.05
C LYS A 116 9.84 -8.68 17.18
N ILE A 117 9.03 -9.56 17.69
CA ILE A 117 8.24 -9.34 18.89
C ILE A 117 9.13 -9.70 20.08
N ASP A 118 9.68 -8.71 20.74
CA ASP A 118 10.36 -8.86 22.01
C ASP A 118 9.42 -8.52 23.18
N SER A 119 9.84 -8.80 24.40
CA SER A 119 9.05 -8.55 25.61
C SER A 119 8.66 -7.06 25.80
N ASN A 120 9.37 -6.14 25.17
CA ASN A 120 9.04 -4.71 25.18
C ASN A 120 7.95 -4.38 24.15
N ASN A 121 7.80 -5.21 23.12
CA ASN A 121 6.87 -5.03 22.02
C ASN A 121 5.53 -5.78 22.22
N GLU A 122 5.43 -6.69 23.18
CA GLU A 122 4.17 -7.44 23.44
C GLU A 122 2.95 -6.53 23.66
N LYS A 123 3.16 -5.34 24.25
CA LYS A 123 2.08 -4.37 24.51
C LYS A 123 1.59 -3.65 23.27
N ILE A 124 2.25 -3.81 22.16
CA ILE A 124 2.02 -3.02 20.95
C ILE A 124 1.07 -3.72 19.99
N ILE A 125 1.13 -5.04 19.91
CA ILE A 125 0.17 -5.82 19.14
C ILE A 125 -1.27 -5.47 19.53
N PRO A 126 -1.65 -5.49 20.83
CA PRO A 126 -2.98 -5.05 21.25
C PRO A 126 -3.30 -3.60 20.84
N GLN A 127 -2.33 -2.70 20.83
CA GLN A 127 -2.54 -1.31 20.43
C GLN A 127 -2.77 -1.18 18.92
N LEU A 128 -2.03 -1.93 18.09
CA LEU A 128 -2.26 -1.99 16.64
C LEU A 128 -3.62 -2.61 16.33
N LEU A 129 -4.01 -3.67 17.04
CA LEU A 129 -5.32 -4.29 16.85
C LEU A 129 -6.45 -3.32 17.22
N ASN A 130 -6.33 -2.58 18.33
CA ASN A 130 -7.29 -1.54 18.70
C ASN A 130 -7.32 -0.42 17.65
N PHE A 131 -6.14 -0.01 17.16
CA PHE A 131 -6.06 0.97 16.09
C PHE A 131 -6.76 0.49 14.81
N MET A 132 -6.55 -0.76 14.41
CA MET A 132 -7.21 -1.34 13.24
C MET A 132 -8.73 -1.38 13.39
N ALA A 133 -9.24 -1.56 14.62
CA ALA A 133 -10.68 -1.61 14.88
C ALA A 133 -11.32 -0.21 14.92
N ASP A 134 -10.68 0.76 15.57
CA ASP A 134 -11.30 2.02 15.94
C ASP A 134 -10.60 3.26 15.34
N GLY A 135 -9.46 3.11 14.67
CA GLY A 135 -8.63 4.24 14.18
C GLY A 135 -7.97 5.03 15.30
N GLN A 136 -7.92 4.49 16.52
CA GLN A 136 -7.46 5.19 17.72
C GLN A 136 -6.41 4.39 18.48
N THR A 137 -5.44 5.11 19.06
CA THR A 137 -4.53 4.54 20.07
C THR A 137 -4.75 5.22 21.40
N THR A 138 -4.53 4.48 22.49
CA THR A 138 -4.72 5.00 23.86
C THR A 138 -3.42 5.21 24.61
N SER A 139 -2.31 4.64 24.17
CA SER A 139 -1.02 4.72 24.84
C SER A 139 0.12 4.95 23.82
N PRO A 140 1.11 5.79 24.13
CA PRO A 140 1.28 6.61 25.34
C PRO A 140 0.39 7.86 25.37
N ARG A 141 -0.24 8.21 24.27
CA ARG A 141 -1.22 9.31 24.14
C ARG A 141 -2.34 8.85 23.23
N ARG A 142 -3.52 9.39 23.43
CA ARG A 142 -4.63 9.20 22.49
C ARG A 142 -4.26 9.86 21.17
N LEU A 143 -4.31 9.06 20.11
CA LEU A 143 -4.12 9.49 18.74
C LEU A 143 -5.30 8.98 17.92
N ASP A 144 -6.00 9.90 17.31
CA ASP A 144 -6.97 9.60 16.25
C ASP A 144 -6.23 9.72 14.91
N SER A 145 -6.20 8.68 14.13
CA SER A 145 -5.50 8.67 12.85
C SER A 145 -6.36 8.05 11.76
N ARG A 146 -6.12 8.49 10.54
CA ARG A 146 -6.78 7.99 9.34
C ARG A 146 -5.92 6.97 8.58
N THR A 147 -4.74 6.68 9.09
CA THR A 147 -3.77 5.79 8.46
C THR A 147 -4.36 4.40 8.23
N SER A 148 -4.13 3.85 7.05
CA SER A 148 -4.44 2.47 6.70
C SER A 148 -3.21 1.59 6.91
N LEU A 149 -3.40 0.37 7.41
CA LEU A 149 -2.33 -0.61 7.60
C LEU A 149 -2.45 -1.71 6.55
N VAL A 150 -1.32 -2.04 5.92
CA VAL A 150 -1.22 -3.11 4.92
C VAL A 150 -0.17 -4.13 5.36
N PHE A 151 -0.56 -5.42 5.34
CA PHE A 151 0.27 -6.56 5.77
C PHE A 151 0.48 -7.57 4.65
#